data_c09dbacc58b1a9b7768ad4fce6f0aa51
#
_entry.id   c09dbacc58b1a9b7768ad4fce6f0aa51
#
_cell.length_a   1.000
_cell.length_b   1.000
_cell.length_c   1.000
_cell.angle_alpha   90.00
_cell.angle_beta   90.00
_cell.angle_gamma   90.00
#
_symmetry.space_group_name_H-M   'P 1'
#
loop_
_entity.id
_entity.type
_entity.pdbx_description
1 polymer ?
#
loop_
_entity_poly.entity_id
_entity_poly.type
_entity_poly.pdbx_seq_one_letter_code
_entity_poly.pdbx_strand_id
1 'polypeptide(L)'
;MDDLVKTVQAEAPFIPETAEQTGTDESDLLISREHGDEVQSDPAEPTPEPTPTKDPNRQPPELPGIYVTDMLHQMDTPHEYQTDVCQVIKNRWGEGKAAPGTVVMAIMYHSIIRGEDTSSISDPILRANTVTIDQHKQLMRNLHDQGFEAINTEQFIAFMENNDWIPERSVLLIQDDRRHEENFLEHFKPYYDEWGWQVINGWISADNTTQDLWDENARMEELGLVDHQSHGVVHNINMGDDSSDEFLIGELKGSVDRIQEHFHKTPRAIIWPGGGFGARPIEIAKEYGYKVGFTTHPRGPVMYNWVPLCDVNDAARPAYKMDGNMDPLFVIPRYWDTDASEHVDTVRQLGKAAKDYYYSIRETELEYYDIVCSAEYGEL
;
A
#
# COMPACT_ATOMS: atom_id res chain seq x y z
N MET A 1 19.91 38.67 40.02
CA MET A 1 21.10 38.73 39.15
C MET A 1 20.67 37.99 37.93
N ASP A 2 19.91 38.62 37.14
CA ASP A 2 20.17 39.55 36.03
C ASP A 2 20.66 38.83 34.78
N ASP A 3 19.71 38.83 33.83
CA ASP A 3 19.82 39.07 32.43
C ASP A 3 20.72 38.21 31.52
N LEU A 4 20.05 37.60 30.58
CA LEU A 4 20.23 37.95 29.15
C LEU A 4 19.23 37.24 28.24
N VAL A 5 18.12 37.95 27.98
CA VAL A 5 17.26 37.74 26.83
C VAL A 5 18.05 38.19 25.59
N LYS A 6 18.30 37.29 24.63
CA LYS A 6 18.66 37.65 23.24
C LYS A 6 17.56 37.24 22.28
N THR A 7 16.82 38.27 21.90
CA THR A 7 15.92 38.30 20.77
C THR A 7 16.73 38.06 19.49
N VAL A 8 16.38 37.05 18.73
CA VAL A 8 16.83 36.89 17.33
C VAL A 8 15.63 37.19 16.44
N GLN A 9 15.78 38.26 15.67
CA GLN A 9 14.80 38.70 14.66
C GLN A 9 14.78 37.69 13.51
N ALA A 10 13.58 37.33 13.10
CA ALA A 10 13.31 36.59 11.88
C ALA A 10 13.57 37.44 10.65
N GLU A 11 14.43 36.99 9.75
CA GLU A 11 14.55 37.50 8.39
C GLU A 11 13.57 36.76 7.49
N ALA A 12 12.80 37.52 6.71
CA ALA A 12 11.82 37.00 5.76
C ALA A 12 12.50 36.41 4.50
N PRO A 13 11.88 35.42 3.84
CA PRO A 13 12.44 34.81 2.64
C PRO A 13 12.34 35.73 1.42
N PHE A 14 13.42 35.75 0.66
CA PHE A 14 13.62 36.44 -0.60
C PHE A 14 12.78 35.82 -1.73
N ILE A 15 11.92 36.60 -2.38
CA ILE A 15 11.17 36.22 -3.58
C ILE A 15 11.94 36.79 -4.78
N PRO A 16 12.34 35.98 -5.80
CA PRO A 16 12.87 36.54 -7.02
C PRO A 16 11.77 37.02 -7.96
N GLU A 17 11.90 38.28 -8.38
CA GLU A 17 11.08 38.97 -9.37
C GLU A 17 11.21 38.34 -10.77
N THR A 18 10.06 38.14 -11.41
CA THR A 18 9.95 37.78 -12.83
C THR A 18 10.25 38.96 -13.72
N ALA A 19 11.19 38.81 -14.63
CA ALA A 19 11.50 39.81 -15.65
C ALA A 19 10.47 39.75 -16.80
N GLU A 20 9.73 40.82 -16.97
CA GLU A 20 9.00 41.17 -18.19
C GLU A 20 9.99 41.50 -19.32
N GLN A 21 9.75 40.93 -20.50
CA GLN A 21 10.30 41.48 -21.75
C GLN A 21 9.18 42.02 -22.60
N THR A 22 9.22 43.36 -22.71
CA THR A 22 8.44 44.19 -23.62
C THR A 22 8.98 44.07 -25.02
N GLY A 23 8.02 44.13 -25.97
CA GLY A 23 8.25 44.15 -27.42
C GLY A 23 8.73 45.48 -28.00
N THR A 24 8.94 45.50 -29.24
CA THR A 24 8.87 46.54 -30.29
C THR A 24 9.39 45.89 -31.58
N ASP A 25 9.00 46.14 -32.71
CA ASP A 25 8.08 46.97 -33.47
C ASP A 25 8.52 46.88 -34.95
N GLU A 26 7.53 46.87 -35.79
CA GLU A 26 7.48 47.25 -37.20
C GLU A 26 8.76 47.35 -38.06
N SER A 27 8.68 46.78 -39.26
CA SER A 27 8.56 47.59 -40.48
C SER A 27 8.40 46.75 -41.76
N ASP A 28 7.36 47.11 -42.48
CA ASP A 28 7.06 47.00 -43.89
C ASP A 28 8.21 46.69 -44.86
N LEU A 29 7.91 45.76 -45.77
CA LEU A 29 8.28 45.93 -47.19
C LEU A 29 7.32 45.14 -48.10
N LEU A 30 6.39 45.87 -48.72
CA LEU A 30 5.59 45.48 -49.87
C LEU A 30 6.49 45.25 -51.10
N ILE A 31 6.45 44.05 -51.66
CA ILE A 31 6.75 43.86 -53.09
C ILE A 31 5.68 42.96 -53.70
N SER A 32 4.85 43.58 -54.50
CA SER A 32 3.92 42.94 -55.40
C SER A 32 4.69 42.21 -56.51
N ARG A 33 4.32 40.96 -56.83
CA ARG A 33 4.43 40.36 -58.13
C ARG A 33 3.27 39.43 -58.37
N GLU A 34 2.46 39.83 -59.34
CA GLU A 34 1.47 39.00 -60.01
C GLU A 34 2.17 37.88 -60.80
N HIS A 35 1.57 36.75 -60.85
CA HIS A 35 1.22 35.87 -61.99
C HIS A 35 1.29 34.39 -61.64
N GLY A 36 0.23 33.68 -61.99
CA GLY A 36 0.25 32.24 -62.29
C GLY A 36 -0.71 31.41 -61.45
N ASP A 37 -1.96 31.32 -61.91
CA ASP A 37 -2.89 30.26 -61.53
C ASP A 37 -2.33 28.90 -61.96
N GLU A 38 -1.73 28.14 -61.04
CA GLU A 38 -1.66 26.70 -61.15
C GLU A 38 -2.50 26.12 -60.01
N VAL A 39 -3.62 25.53 -60.40
CA VAL A 39 -4.44 24.69 -59.50
C VAL A 39 -3.63 23.44 -59.18
N GLN A 40 -2.89 23.49 -58.07
CA GLN A 40 -2.32 22.31 -57.48
C GLN A 40 -3.45 21.56 -56.79
N SER A 41 -3.83 20.41 -57.34
CA SER A 41 -4.73 19.45 -56.71
C SER A 41 -4.06 18.98 -55.41
N ASP A 42 -4.70 19.24 -54.27
CA ASP A 42 -4.32 18.68 -53.00
C ASP A 42 -4.17 17.15 -53.10
N PRO A 43 -3.08 16.55 -52.58
CA PRO A 43 -2.98 15.11 -52.50
C PRO A 43 -4.14 14.61 -51.63
N ALA A 44 -4.94 13.72 -52.15
CA ALA A 44 -6.05 13.09 -51.45
C ALA A 44 -5.56 12.53 -50.13
N GLU A 45 -6.22 12.90 -49.02
CA GLU A 45 -5.98 12.29 -47.73
C GLU A 45 -6.00 10.77 -47.87
N PRO A 46 -5.03 10.05 -47.27
CA PRO A 46 -5.03 8.59 -47.32
C PRO A 46 -6.33 8.08 -46.70
N THR A 47 -7.13 7.39 -47.48
CA THR A 47 -8.33 6.68 -47.01
C THR A 47 -7.88 5.80 -45.83
N PRO A 48 -8.51 5.90 -44.65
CA PRO A 48 -8.13 5.04 -43.52
C PRO A 48 -8.29 3.58 -43.98
N GLU A 49 -7.24 2.80 -43.76
CA GLU A 49 -7.30 1.36 -44.00
C GLU A 49 -8.45 0.80 -43.16
N PRO A 50 -9.31 -0.08 -43.77
CA PRO A 50 -10.40 -0.67 -43.01
C PRO A 50 -9.82 -1.43 -41.82
N THR A 51 -10.26 -1.07 -40.62
CA THR A 51 -9.95 -1.82 -39.38
C THR A 51 -10.31 -3.28 -39.65
N PRO A 52 -9.38 -4.24 -39.45
CA PRO A 52 -9.64 -5.63 -39.71
C PRO A 52 -10.86 -6.08 -38.90
N THR A 53 -11.89 -6.54 -39.62
CA THR A 53 -13.11 -7.03 -38.96
C THR A 53 -12.75 -8.27 -38.15
N LYS A 54 -12.96 -8.26 -36.84
CA LYS A 54 -12.69 -9.40 -35.95
C LYS A 54 -13.51 -10.61 -36.45
N ASP A 55 -12.87 -11.78 -36.59
CA ASP A 55 -13.56 -13.02 -36.94
C ASP A 55 -14.52 -13.39 -35.78
N PRO A 56 -15.85 -13.44 -36.01
CA PRO A 56 -16.82 -13.74 -34.98
C PRO A 56 -16.72 -15.19 -34.45
N ASN A 57 -15.93 -16.05 -35.09
CA ASN A 57 -15.73 -17.45 -34.68
C ASN A 57 -14.39 -17.68 -33.95
N ARG A 58 -13.64 -16.62 -33.61
CA ARG A 58 -12.42 -16.77 -32.81
C ARG A 58 -12.74 -17.48 -31.49
N GLN A 59 -11.93 -18.48 -31.15
CA GLN A 59 -12.01 -19.14 -29.84
C GLN A 59 -10.99 -18.50 -28.90
N PRO A 60 -11.36 -18.22 -27.65
CA PRO A 60 -10.42 -17.66 -26.68
C PRO A 60 -9.31 -18.69 -26.37
N PRO A 61 -8.08 -18.23 -26.15
CA PRO A 61 -7.01 -19.10 -25.67
C PRO A 61 -7.31 -19.58 -24.26
N GLU A 62 -6.68 -20.69 -23.85
CA GLU A 62 -6.65 -21.10 -22.46
C GLU A 62 -5.75 -20.15 -21.67
N LEU A 63 -6.25 -19.65 -20.54
CA LEU A 63 -5.49 -18.74 -19.69
C LEU A 63 -4.49 -19.53 -18.85
N PRO A 64 -3.24 -19.05 -18.76
CA PRO A 64 -2.27 -19.57 -17.80
C PRO A 64 -2.74 -19.33 -16.36
N GLY A 65 -2.25 -20.15 -15.41
CA GLY A 65 -2.49 -19.92 -13.98
C GLY A 65 -1.79 -18.67 -13.44
N ILE A 66 -1.98 -18.38 -12.17
CA ILE A 66 -1.27 -17.29 -11.50
C ILE A 66 0.22 -17.61 -11.37
N TYR A 67 1.03 -16.56 -11.16
CA TYR A 67 2.45 -16.72 -10.85
C TYR A 67 2.65 -17.55 -9.59
N VAL A 68 3.49 -18.58 -9.68
CA VAL A 68 3.94 -19.41 -8.54
C VAL A 68 5.45 -19.34 -8.40
N THR A 69 5.96 -19.51 -7.17
CA THR A 69 7.38 -19.35 -6.87
C THR A 69 7.80 -20.27 -5.73
N ASP A 70 9.07 -20.65 -5.70
CA ASP A 70 9.75 -21.34 -4.61
C ASP A 70 10.42 -20.39 -3.60
N MET A 71 10.29 -19.08 -3.80
CA MET A 71 10.82 -18.06 -2.88
C MET A 71 9.94 -17.84 -1.65
N LEU A 72 8.72 -18.39 -1.61
CA LEU A 72 7.89 -18.44 -0.41
C LEU A 72 8.34 -19.59 0.51
N HIS A 73 7.88 -19.54 1.75
CA HIS A 73 8.05 -20.70 2.62
C HIS A 73 7.34 -21.93 2.00
N GLN A 74 7.93 -23.12 2.16
CA GLN A 74 7.47 -24.34 1.48
C GLN A 74 5.99 -24.73 1.70
N MET A 75 5.36 -24.18 2.74
CA MET A 75 3.94 -24.42 3.05
C MET A 75 3.04 -23.26 2.64
N ASP A 76 3.58 -22.22 2.03
CA ASP A 76 2.82 -21.06 1.60
C ASP A 76 2.61 -21.10 0.09
N THR A 77 1.38 -20.85 -0.32
CA THR A 77 0.99 -20.77 -1.71
C THR A 77 0.27 -19.45 -2.02
N PRO A 78 0.43 -18.90 -3.22
CA PRO A 78 -0.30 -17.70 -3.60
C PRO A 78 -1.77 -18.01 -3.88
N HIS A 79 -2.65 -17.13 -3.41
CA HIS A 79 -4.10 -17.21 -3.62
C HIS A 79 -4.63 -15.95 -4.27
N GLU A 80 -5.56 -16.14 -5.21
CA GLU A 80 -6.36 -15.08 -5.79
C GLU A 80 -7.55 -14.76 -4.88
N TYR A 81 -7.98 -13.51 -4.87
CA TYR A 81 -9.18 -13.05 -4.15
C TYR A 81 -10.22 -12.44 -5.09
N GLN A 82 -9.82 -12.03 -6.29
CA GLN A 82 -10.73 -11.57 -7.34
C GLN A 82 -10.93 -12.71 -8.34
N THR A 83 -12.17 -13.16 -8.47
CA THR A 83 -12.55 -14.30 -9.34
C THR A 83 -13.07 -13.90 -10.72
N ASP A 84 -13.39 -12.62 -10.90
CA ASP A 84 -13.77 -12.11 -12.21
C ASP A 84 -12.55 -11.91 -13.09
N VAL A 85 -12.31 -12.88 -13.96
CA VAL A 85 -11.14 -12.92 -14.85
C VAL A 85 -11.06 -11.68 -15.73
N CYS A 86 -12.19 -11.20 -16.26
CA CYS A 86 -12.20 -10.02 -17.12
C CYS A 86 -11.78 -8.76 -16.35
N GLN A 87 -12.25 -8.61 -15.10
CA GLN A 87 -11.85 -7.52 -14.24
C GLN A 87 -10.36 -7.63 -13.86
N VAL A 88 -9.86 -8.84 -13.58
CA VAL A 88 -8.44 -9.09 -13.25
C VAL A 88 -7.54 -8.67 -14.41
N ILE A 89 -7.85 -9.12 -15.64
CA ILE A 89 -7.05 -8.77 -16.83
C ILE A 89 -7.12 -7.27 -17.08
N LYS A 90 -8.31 -6.67 -17.00
CA LYS A 90 -8.50 -5.22 -17.15
C LYS A 90 -7.67 -4.43 -16.15
N ASN A 91 -7.67 -4.84 -14.88
CA ASN A 91 -6.90 -4.19 -13.84
C ASN A 91 -5.40 -4.41 -13.99
N ARG A 92 -4.98 -5.54 -14.58
CA ARG A 92 -3.55 -5.85 -14.80
C ARG A 92 -2.94 -5.05 -15.96
N TRP A 93 -3.71 -4.81 -17.04
CA TRP A 93 -3.18 -4.24 -18.27
C TRP A 93 -3.75 -2.87 -18.64
N GLY A 94 -4.75 -2.40 -17.88
CA GLY A 94 -5.42 -1.11 -18.15
C GLY A 94 -4.50 0.09 -17.93
N GLU A 95 -4.83 1.19 -18.58
CA GLU A 95 -4.11 2.45 -18.44
C GLU A 95 -4.20 2.98 -16.98
N GLY A 96 -3.11 3.53 -16.47
CA GLY A 96 -3.03 4.09 -15.11
C GLY A 96 -2.97 3.04 -13.99
N LYS A 97 -2.86 1.75 -14.32
CA LYS A 97 -2.73 0.66 -13.35
C LYS A 97 -1.29 0.40 -12.94
N ALA A 98 -1.10 -0.23 -11.78
CA ALA A 98 0.22 -0.65 -11.34
C ALA A 98 0.76 -1.73 -12.29
N ALA A 99 2.08 -1.70 -12.53
CA ALA A 99 2.72 -2.69 -13.38
C ALA A 99 2.61 -4.10 -12.78
N PRO A 100 2.43 -5.15 -13.60
CA PRO A 100 2.51 -6.53 -13.11
C PRO A 100 3.81 -6.76 -12.35
N GLY A 101 3.75 -7.47 -11.22
CA GLY A 101 4.90 -7.69 -10.34
C GLY A 101 5.18 -6.53 -9.36
N THR A 102 4.33 -5.50 -9.33
CA THR A 102 4.33 -4.52 -8.24
C THR A 102 4.08 -5.24 -6.91
N VAL A 103 5.01 -5.09 -5.97
CA VAL A 103 4.99 -5.78 -4.66
C VAL A 103 4.78 -4.80 -3.53
N VAL A 104 4.07 -5.25 -2.49
CA VAL A 104 3.94 -4.53 -1.22
C VAL A 104 4.48 -5.39 -0.09
N MET A 105 5.45 -4.85 0.64
CA MET A 105 6.03 -5.42 1.86
C MET A 105 5.42 -4.71 3.07
N ALA A 106 4.60 -5.38 3.86
CA ALA A 106 4.10 -4.81 5.12
C ALA A 106 5.05 -5.17 6.27
N ILE A 107 5.49 -4.18 7.04
CA ILE A 107 6.41 -4.34 8.15
C ILE A 107 5.73 -3.91 9.44
N MET A 108 5.84 -4.75 10.46
CA MET A 108 5.26 -4.55 11.79
C MET A 108 6.33 -4.05 12.76
N TYR A 109 6.05 -2.92 13.41
CA TYR A 109 6.87 -2.35 14.48
C TYR A 109 6.14 -2.41 15.82
N HIS A 110 6.89 -2.69 16.92
CA HIS A 110 6.38 -2.54 18.27
C HIS A 110 7.21 -1.53 19.06
N SER A 111 8.48 -1.80 19.28
CA SER A 111 9.33 -0.92 20.11
C SER A 111 10.65 -0.60 19.44
N ILE A 112 10.98 0.68 19.42
CA ILE A 112 12.30 1.18 18.96
C ILE A 112 12.99 1.79 20.18
N ILE A 113 14.19 1.31 20.53
CA ILE A 113 14.90 1.74 21.74
C ILE A 113 16.25 2.36 21.42
N ARG A 114 16.66 3.27 22.32
CA ARG A 114 18.04 3.78 22.36
C ARG A 114 18.92 2.74 23.06
N GLY A 115 20.00 2.35 22.42
CA GLY A 115 20.95 1.38 22.95
C GLY A 115 21.70 0.67 21.84
N GLU A 116 22.76 -0.05 22.22
CA GLU A 116 23.59 -0.78 21.25
C GLU A 116 22.94 -2.11 20.83
N ASP A 117 22.19 -2.72 21.76
CA ASP A 117 21.48 -3.97 21.53
C ASP A 117 20.26 -4.12 22.45
N THR A 118 19.46 -5.17 22.23
CA THR A 118 18.27 -5.50 23.00
C THR A 118 18.57 -6.47 24.17
N SER A 119 19.82 -6.83 24.41
CA SER A 119 20.21 -7.84 25.41
C SER A 119 19.88 -7.45 26.84
N SER A 120 19.79 -6.13 27.12
CA SER A 120 19.37 -5.59 28.41
C SER A 120 17.90 -5.80 28.76
N ILE A 121 17.07 -6.13 27.73
CA ILE A 121 15.65 -6.42 27.95
C ILE A 121 15.50 -7.83 28.50
N SER A 122 15.08 -7.92 29.76
CA SER A 122 14.96 -9.20 30.49
C SER A 122 13.75 -10.03 29.99
N ASP A 123 12.66 -9.37 29.59
CA ASP A 123 11.47 -10.02 29.04
C ASP A 123 11.77 -10.53 27.62
N PRO A 124 11.70 -11.86 27.38
CA PRO A 124 12.01 -12.41 26.06
C PRO A 124 10.98 -12.03 24.99
N ILE A 125 9.71 -11.82 25.35
CA ILE A 125 8.66 -11.41 24.40
C ILE A 125 8.90 -9.97 23.98
N LEU A 126 9.13 -9.08 24.95
CA LEU A 126 9.45 -7.68 24.65
C LEU A 126 10.73 -7.57 23.82
N ARG A 127 11.75 -8.37 24.15
CA ARG A 127 13.01 -8.40 23.39
C ARG A 127 12.80 -8.81 21.93
N ALA A 128 11.99 -9.84 21.69
CA ALA A 128 11.68 -10.31 20.33
C ALA A 128 10.92 -9.27 19.49
N ASN A 129 10.25 -8.32 20.16
CA ASN A 129 9.43 -7.28 19.51
C ASN A 129 10.08 -5.90 19.59
N THR A 130 11.40 -5.83 19.73
CA THR A 130 12.12 -4.57 19.92
C THR A 130 13.35 -4.50 19.02
N VAL A 131 13.48 -3.40 18.31
CA VAL A 131 14.70 -3.05 17.55
C VAL A 131 15.41 -1.86 18.16
N THR A 132 16.70 -1.74 17.91
CA THR A 132 17.45 -0.53 18.23
C THR A 132 17.22 0.53 17.17
N ILE A 133 17.47 1.80 17.52
CA ILE A 133 17.45 2.91 16.55
C ILE A 133 18.37 2.64 15.35
N ASP A 134 19.54 2.02 15.58
CA ASP A 134 20.47 1.74 14.48
C ASP A 134 19.97 0.63 13.55
N GLN A 135 19.33 -0.41 14.08
CA GLN A 135 18.66 -1.43 13.28
C GLN A 135 17.51 -0.82 12.46
N HIS A 136 16.66 0.02 13.09
CA HIS A 136 15.61 0.74 12.40
C HIS A 136 16.18 1.62 11.27
N LYS A 137 17.20 2.44 11.53
CA LYS A 137 17.85 3.26 10.51
C LYS A 137 18.45 2.43 9.37
N GLN A 138 19.00 1.27 9.70
CA GLN A 138 19.54 0.36 8.69
C GLN A 138 18.44 -0.21 7.81
N LEU A 139 17.31 -0.63 8.40
CA LEU A 139 16.16 -1.12 7.66
C LEU A 139 15.60 -0.04 6.71
N MET A 140 15.40 1.19 7.21
CA MET A 140 14.89 2.30 6.40
C MET A 140 15.82 2.60 5.21
N ARG A 141 17.14 2.66 5.44
CA ARG A 141 18.12 2.83 4.35
C ARG A 141 18.10 1.66 3.36
N ASN A 142 18.03 0.42 3.85
CA ASN A 142 18.00 -0.76 2.99
C ASN A 142 16.77 -0.76 2.07
N LEU A 143 15.61 -0.41 2.61
CA LEU A 143 14.38 -0.25 1.82
C LEU A 143 14.56 0.82 0.73
N HIS A 144 14.99 2.02 1.12
CA HIS A 144 15.18 3.14 0.21
C HIS A 144 16.23 2.83 -0.88
N ASP A 145 17.40 2.30 -0.49
CA ASP A 145 18.48 1.95 -1.42
C ASP A 145 18.08 0.87 -2.43
N GLN A 146 17.12 0.01 -2.07
CA GLN A 146 16.54 -0.98 -2.98
C GLN A 146 15.30 -0.46 -3.74
N GLY A 147 15.00 0.83 -3.62
CA GLY A 147 13.95 1.50 -4.38
C GLY A 147 12.53 1.20 -3.90
N PHE A 148 12.37 0.91 -2.61
CA PHE A 148 11.04 0.87 -1.99
C PHE A 148 10.59 2.28 -1.64
N GLU A 149 9.26 2.49 -1.71
CA GLU A 149 8.58 3.72 -1.32
C GLU A 149 7.44 3.39 -0.36
N ALA A 150 7.29 4.16 0.70
CA ALA A 150 6.18 3.95 1.62
C ALA A 150 4.85 4.44 1.02
N ILE A 151 3.80 3.65 1.22
CA ILE A 151 2.43 3.98 0.85
C ILE A 151 1.52 3.95 2.08
N ASN A 152 0.39 4.66 2.02
CA ASN A 152 -0.60 4.67 3.07
C ASN A 152 -1.69 3.61 2.85
N THR A 153 -2.62 3.50 3.83
CA THR A 153 -3.70 2.51 3.80
C THR A 153 -4.62 2.68 2.59
N GLU A 154 -4.98 3.91 2.21
CA GLU A 154 -5.89 4.14 1.08
C GLU A 154 -5.25 3.76 -0.25
N GLN A 155 -3.96 4.10 -0.46
CA GLN A 155 -3.22 3.67 -1.64
C GLN A 155 -3.13 2.14 -1.72
N PHE A 156 -2.87 1.49 -0.59
CA PHE A 156 -2.83 0.03 -0.51
C PHE A 156 -4.18 -0.60 -0.85
N ILE A 157 -5.29 -0.10 -0.29
CA ILE A 157 -6.64 -0.59 -0.58
C ILE A 157 -6.98 -0.42 -2.06
N ALA A 158 -6.73 0.76 -2.62
CA ALA A 158 -6.99 1.04 -4.03
C ALA A 158 -6.17 0.12 -4.97
N PHE A 159 -4.92 -0.16 -4.60
CA PHE A 159 -4.09 -1.15 -5.30
C PHE A 159 -4.68 -2.56 -5.19
N MET A 160 -5.02 -3.02 -3.99
CA MET A 160 -5.54 -4.38 -3.81
C MET A 160 -6.93 -4.57 -4.43
N GLU A 161 -7.82 -3.57 -4.36
CA GLU A 161 -9.16 -3.68 -4.95
C GLU A 161 -9.14 -3.54 -6.49
N ASN A 162 -8.30 -2.64 -7.02
CA ASN A 162 -8.40 -2.21 -8.43
C ASN A 162 -7.07 -2.22 -9.20
N ASN A 163 -5.97 -2.63 -8.59
CA ASN A 163 -4.63 -2.48 -9.13
C ASN A 163 -4.29 -1.01 -9.48
N ASP A 164 -4.81 -0.05 -8.71
CA ASP A 164 -4.49 1.35 -8.91
C ASP A 164 -2.99 1.59 -8.69
N TRP A 165 -2.46 2.59 -9.41
CA TRP A 165 -1.03 2.82 -9.44
C TRP A 165 -0.43 3.10 -8.05
N ILE A 166 0.62 2.37 -7.73
CA ILE A 166 1.55 2.61 -6.63
C ILE A 166 2.98 2.37 -7.13
N PRO A 167 4.03 2.79 -6.41
CA PRO A 167 5.41 2.42 -6.74
C PRO A 167 5.59 0.91 -6.89
N GLU A 168 6.42 0.47 -7.87
CA GLU A 168 6.62 -0.97 -8.15
C GLU A 168 7.12 -1.77 -6.92
N ARG A 169 7.81 -1.09 -6.01
CA ARG A 169 8.26 -1.63 -4.72
C ARG A 169 7.72 -0.73 -3.63
N SER A 170 6.66 -1.18 -3.02
CA SER A 170 5.99 -0.42 -1.97
C SER A 170 6.18 -1.07 -0.61
N VAL A 171 6.23 -0.26 0.43
CA VAL A 171 6.28 -0.70 1.82
C VAL A 171 5.16 -0.07 2.63
N LEU A 172 4.56 -0.85 3.53
CA LEU A 172 3.69 -0.36 4.59
C LEU A 172 4.48 -0.43 5.90
N LEU A 173 4.72 0.72 6.52
CA LEU A 173 5.36 0.82 7.83
C LEU A 173 4.24 0.86 8.87
N ILE A 174 4.04 -0.22 9.64
CA ILE A 174 2.91 -0.37 10.56
C ILE A 174 3.41 -0.42 11.99
N GLN A 175 3.22 0.64 12.75
CA GLN A 175 3.52 0.71 14.18
C GLN A 175 2.31 0.23 14.97
N ASP A 176 2.45 -0.88 15.68
CA ASP A 176 1.40 -1.40 16.56
C ASP A 176 1.34 -0.66 17.90
N ASP A 177 0.20 -0.71 18.53
CA ASP A 177 -0.12 -0.14 19.84
C ASP A 177 -0.21 1.39 19.90
N ARG A 178 -0.71 1.87 21.06
CA ARG A 178 -0.72 3.31 21.39
C ARG A 178 0.70 3.80 21.62
N ARG A 179 1.04 4.91 20.97
CA ARG A 179 2.34 5.57 21.11
C ARG A 179 2.16 7.05 21.43
N HIS A 180 3.08 7.61 22.18
CA HIS A 180 3.23 9.06 22.30
C HIS A 180 3.79 9.64 21.00
N GLU A 181 3.50 10.91 20.73
CA GLU A 181 3.94 11.59 19.51
C GLU A 181 5.46 11.57 19.32
N GLU A 182 6.25 11.52 20.42
CA GLU A 182 7.69 11.45 20.35
C GLU A 182 8.20 10.21 19.61
N ASN A 183 7.48 9.08 19.69
CA ASN A 183 7.85 7.88 18.92
C ASN A 183 7.83 8.15 17.41
N PHE A 184 6.81 8.84 16.93
CA PHE A 184 6.69 9.16 15.51
C PHE A 184 7.65 10.28 15.10
N LEU A 185 7.77 11.32 15.94
CA LEU A 185 8.65 12.47 15.68
C LEU A 185 10.13 12.08 15.68
N GLU A 186 10.54 11.14 16.54
CA GLU A 186 11.94 10.71 16.64
C GLU A 186 12.30 9.68 15.56
N HIS A 187 11.42 8.71 15.29
CA HIS A 187 11.78 7.55 14.51
C HIS A 187 11.29 7.58 13.06
N PHE A 188 10.15 8.22 12.78
CA PHE A 188 9.55 8.20 11.44
C PHE A 188 9.57 9.56 10.73
N LYS A 189 9.44 10.66 11.48
CA LYS A 189 9.44 12.00 10.91
C LYS A 189 10.65 12.34 10.04
N PRO A 190 11.90 11.94 10.36
CA PRO A 190 13.04 12.19 9.48
C PRO A 190 12.84 11.64 8.06
N TYR A 191 12.23 10.47 7.92
CA TYR A 191 11.97 9.84 6.63
C TYR A 191 10.73 10.42 5.94
N TYR A 192 9.76 10.89 6.73
CA TYR A 192 8.64 11.66 6.19
C TYR A 192 9.10 13.00 5.60
N ASP A 193 9.98 13.72 6.30
CA ASP A 193 10.50 15.01 5.84
C ASP A 193 11.40 14.88 4.61
N GLU A 194 12.17 13.78 4.51
CA GLU A 194 13.14 13.58 3.43
C GLU A 194 12.53 12.85 2.22
N TRP A 195 11.67 11.84 2.45
CA TRP A 195 11.16 10.94 1.40
C TRP A 195 9.62 10.96 1.27
N GLY A 196 8.91 11.63 2.16
CA GLY A 196 7.44 11.62 2.18
C GLY A 196 6.84 10.34 2.77
N TRP A 197 7.63 9.52 3.46
CA TRP A 197 7.19 8.23 3.97
C TRP A 197 6.31 8.35 5.21
N GLN A 198 5.02 8.04 5.04
CA GLN A 198 4.06 7.96 6.15
C GLN A 198 4.21 6.65 6.92
N VAL A 199 3.77 6.66 8.18
CA VAL A 199 3.64 5.46 9.01
C VAL A 199 2.17 5.20 9.33
N ILE A 200 1.74 3.95 9.24
CA ILE A 200 0.42 3.52 9.69
C ILE A 200 0.53 3.19 11.18
N ASN A 201 -0.43 3.63 11.99
CA ASN A 201 -0.48 3.21 13.38
C ASN A 201 -1.72 2.35 13.67
N GLY A 202 -1.49 1.13 14.12
CA GLY A 202 -2.52 0.26 14.68
C GLY A 202 -2.93 0.77 16.06
N TRP A 203 -3.96 1.61 16.13
CA TRP A 203 -4.37 2.31 17.33
C TRP A 203 -5.30 1.47 18.20
N ILE A 204 -4.94 1.27 19.47
CA ILE A 204 -5.79 0.64 20.47
C ILE A 204 -6.70 1.72 21.06
N SER A 205 -8.00 1.65 20.78
CA SER A 205 -8.99 2.64 21.19
C SER A 205 -9.55 2.37 22.59
N ALA A 206 -8.68 2.13 23.59
CA ALA A 206 -9.10 1.72 24.93
C ALA A 206 -9.72 2.85 25.74
N ASP A 207 -10.67 2.50 26.65
CA ASP A 207 -11.35 3.45 27.56
C ASP A 207 -10.41 4.26 28.46
N ASN A 208 -9.25 3.71 28.77
CA ASN A 208 -8.24 4.37 29.60
C ASN A 208 -7.24 5.24 28.80
N THR A 209 -7.50 5.50 27.52
CA THR A 209 -6.69 6.44 26.75
C THR A 209 -6.98 7.86 27.23
N THR A 210 -5.93 8.57 27.68
CA THR A 210 -6.07 9.95 28.15
C THR A 210 -6.36 10.91 27.01
N GLN A 211 -7.01 12.03 27.33
CA GLN A 211 -7.28 13.07 26.31
C GLN A 211 -5.97 13.62 25.72
N ASP A 212 -4.94 13.83 26.55
CA ASP A 212 -3.64 14.31 26.07
C ASP A 212 -3.04 13.36 25.02
N LEU A 213 -3.15 12.04 25.22
CA LEU A 213 -2.65 11.06 24.27
C LEU A 213 -3.47 11.04 22.95
N TRP A 214 -4.80 11.25 23.03
CA TRP A 214 -5.63 11.44 21.84
C TRP A 214 -5.22 12.71 21.08
N ASP A 215 -5.01 13.83 21.80
CA ASP A 215 -4.63 15.11 21.20
C ASP A 215 -3.25 15.07 20.54
N GLU A 216 -2.27 14.38 21.15
CA GLU A 216 -0.95 14.12 20.55
C GLU A 216 -1.09 13.40 19.21
N ASN A 217 -1.87 12.34 19.18
CA ASN A 217 -2.02 11.51 17.98
C ASN A 217 -2.91 12.19 16.90
N ALA A 218 -3.90 13.00 17.31
CA ALA A 218 -4.66 13.83 16.37
C ALA A 218 -3.74 14.82 15.64
N ARG A 219 -2.76 15.42 16.33
CA ARG A 219 -1.75 16.27 15.68
C ARG A 219 -0.90 15.49 14.66
N MET A 220 -0.54 14.24 14.93
CA MET A 220 0.23 13.40 14.01
C MET A 220 -0.58 13.05 12.76
N GLU A 221 -1.88 12.80 12.93
CA GLU A 221 -2.82 12.60 11.82
C GLU A 221 -2.96 13.88 10.97
N GLU A 222 -3.16 15.04 11.60
CA GLU A 222 -3.27 16.33 10.92
C GLU A 222 -2.01 16.73 10.15
N LEU A 223 -0.82 16.37 10.66
CA LEU A 223 0.45 16.54 9.95
C LEU A 223 0.59 15.64 8.73
N GLY A 224 -0.26 14.61 8.60
CA GLY A 224 -0.13 13.59 7.57
C GLY A 224 1.06 12.65 7.77
N LEU A 225 1.72 12.70 8.93
CA LEU A 225 2.84 11.81 9.29
C LEU A 225 2.35 10.40 9.62
N VAL A 226 1.23 10.30 10.34
CA VAL A 226 0.68 9.04 10.84
C VAL A 226 -0.72 8.84 10.26
N ASP A 227 -0.98 7.63 9.76
CA ASP A 227 -2.27 7.14 9.30
C ASP A 227 -2.82 6.17 10.36
N HIS A 228 -3.68 6.65 11.28
CA HIS A 228 -4.23 5.81 12.34
C HIS A 228 -5.30 4.87 11.80
N GLN A 229 -5.12 3.57 12.07
CA GLN A 229 -6.01 2.48 11.74
C GLN A 229 -6.38 1.68 12.99
N SER A 230 -7.36 0.79 12.92
CA SER A 230 -7.85 0.07 14.10
C SER A 230 -6.90 -1.03 14.56
N HIS A 231 -6.67 -1.12 15.89
CA HIS A 231 -6.08 -2.26 16.58
C HIS A 231 -6.99 -2.72 17.73
N GLY A 232 -8.32 -2.62 17.53
CA GLY A 232 -9.34 -2.96 18.52
C GLY A 232 -9.45 -1.96 19.67
N VAL A 233 -10.14 -2.40 20.72
CA VAL A 233 -10.41 -1.60 21.94
C VAL A 233 -9.72 -2.18 23.15
N VAL A 234 -9.87 -3.49 23.42
CA VAL A 234 -9.29 -4.15 24.60
C VAL A 234 -7.87 -4.67 24.33
N HIS A 235 -7.59 -5.07 23.12
CA HIS A 235 -6.29 -5.58 22.63
C HIS A 235 -5.81 -6.92 23.20
N ASN A 236 -6.03 -7.22 24.48
CA ASN A 236 -5.46 -8.39 25.16
C ASN A 236 -6.21 -9.71 24.90
N ILE A 237 -7.24 -9.67 24.06
CA ILE A 237 -8.07 -10.83 23.72
C ILE A 237 -8.09 -10.95 22.19
N ASN A 238 -7.64 -12.11 21.69
CA ASN A 238 -7.71 -12.39 20.25
C ASN A 238 -9.14 -12.45 19.78
N MET A 239 -9.39 -11.90 18.59
CA MET A 239 -10.67 -12.02 17.89
C MET A 239 -10.67 -13.30 17.08
N GLY A 240 -11.44 -14.31 17.52
CA GLY A 240 -11.56 -15.61 16.87
C GLY A 240 -13.00 -16.01 16.62
N ASP A 241 -13.22 -17.14 15.95
CA ASP A 241 -14.56 -17.67 15.65
C ASP A 241 -15.33 -18.15 16.90
N ASP A 242 -14.63 -18.35 18.01
CA ASP A 242 -15.18 -18.66 19.32
C ASP A 242 -15.54 -17.40 20.16
N SER A 243 -15.21 -16.22 19.67
CA SER A 243 -15.58 -14.96 20.30
C SER A 243 -17.07 -14.67 20.13
N SER A 244 -17.70 -14.05 21.15
CA SER A 244 -19.10 -13.62 21.02
C SER A 244 -19.23 -12.43 20.06
N ASP A 245 -20.37 -12.34 19.35
CA ASP A 245 -20.68 -11.20 18.49
C ASP A 245 -20.66 -9.88 19.27
N GLU A 246 -21.15 -9.86 20.52
CA GLU A 246 -21.09 -8.66 21.37
C GLU A 246 -19.67 -8.16 21.59
N PHE A 247 -18.73 -9.07 21.86
CA PHE A 247 -17.32 -8.74 22.02
C PHE A 247 -16.72 -8.24 20.68
N LEU A 248 -16.93 -8.97 19.58
CA LEU A 248 -16.42 -8.60 18.28
C LEU A 248 -16.93 -7.23 17.80
N ILE A 249 -18.24 -6.95 18.00
CA ILE A 249 -18.82 -5.64 17.69
C ILE A 249 -18.22 -4.57 18.59
N GLY A 250 -18.03 -4.87 19.88
CA GLY A 250 -17.37 -3.96 20.81
C GLY A 250 -15.96 -3.56 20.38
N GLU A 251 -15.17 -4.52 19.91
CA GLU A 251 -13.82 -4.30 19.42
C GLU A 251 -13.79 -3.56 18.07
N LEU A 252 -14.54 -4.04 17.09
CA LEU A 252 -14.46 -3.53 15.72
C LEU A 252 -15.23 -2.21 15.56
N LYS A 253 -16.52 -2.19 15.90
CA LYS A 253 -17.33 -0.95 15.84
C LYS A 253 -16.87 0.07 16.87
N GLY A 254 -16.56 -0.36 18.10
CA GLY A 254 -16.09 0.54 19.14
C GLY A 254 -14.81 1.27 18.75
N SER A 255 -13.89 0.59 18.05
CA SER A 255 -12.68 1.23 17.51
C SER A 255 -13.03 2.24 16.40
N VAL A 256 -13.95 1.89 15.49
CA VAL A 256 -14.42 2.83 14.44
C VAL A 256 -15.00 4.09 15.07
N ASP A 257 -15.92 3.95 16.02
CA ASP A 257 -16.60 5.09 16.66
C ASP A 257 -15.60 6.05 17.30
N ARG A 258 -14.58 5.53 18.01
CA ARG A 258 -13.58 6.35 18.71
C ARG A 258 -12.55 6.99 17.77
N ILE A 259 -12.12 6.28 16.75
CA ILE A 259 -11.23 6.86 15.73
C ILE A 259 -11.96 7.98 14.98
N GLN A 260 -13.25 7.81 14.68
CA GLN A 260 -14.07 8.88 14.09
C GLN A 260 -14.20 10.08 15.03
N GLU A 261 -14.43 9.83 16.32
CA GLU A 261 -14.59 10.90 17.32
C GLU A 261 -13.30 11.74 17.47
N HIS A 262 -12.14 11.10 17.55
CA HIS A 262 -10.89 11.77 17.90
C HIS A 262 -10.01 12.16 16.71
N PHE A 263 -10.02 11.36 15.64
CA PHE A 263 -9.19 11.59 14.44
C PHE A 263 -10.00 12.03 13.23
N HIS A 264 -11.32 12.15 13.35
CA HIS A 264 -12.24 12.62 12.29
C HIS A 264 -12.15 11.83 10.99
N LYS A 265 -11.79 10.54 11.06
CA LYS A 265 -11.68 9.63 9.93
C LYS A 265 -12.29 8.27 10.26
N THR A 266 -12.66 7.52 9.23
CA THR A 266 -13.10 6.11 9.37
C THR A 266 -11.92 5.20 9.09
N PRO A 267 -11.49 4.35 10.04
CA PRO A 267 -10.44 3.37 9.77
C PRO A 267 -10.91 2.37 8.73
N ARG A 268 -10.03 2.03 7.80
CA ARG A 268 -10.30 1.09 6.70
C ARG A 268 -9.52 -0.22 6.86
N ALA A 269 -8.53 -0.24 7.74
CA ALA A 269 -7.73 -1.41 8.05
C ALA A 269 -7.94 -1.85 9.51
N ILE A 270 -7.99 -3.17 9.73
CA ILE A 270 -7.84 -3.79 11.05
C ILE A 270 -6.47 -4.43 11.16
N ILE A 271 -5.69 -4.02 12.13
CA ILE A 271 -4.50 -4.73 12.58
C ILE A 271 -4.98 -5.69 13.67
N TRP A 272 -5.00 -7.00 13.38
CA TRP A 272 -5.58 -7.97 14.30
C TRP A 272 -4.77 -8.06 15.59
N PRO A 273 -5.36 -7.78 16.78
CA PRO A 273 -4.69 -7.92 18.07
C PRO A 273 -4.10 -9.32 18.27
N GLY A 274 -2.79 -9.39 18.56
CA GLY A 274 -2.07 -10.66 18.65
C GLY A 274 -2.07 -11.51 17.37
N GLY A 275 -2.49 -10.93 16.24
CA GLY A 275 -2.64 -11.62 14.96
C GLY A 275 -3.83 -12.59 14.90
N GLY A 276 -4.71 -12.59 15.91
CA GLY A 276 -5.88 -13.46 15.98
C GLY A 276 -7.02 -12.95 15.10
N PHE A 277 -7.54 -13.82 14.25
CA PHE A 277 -8.66 -13.55 13.35
C PHE A 277 -9.49 -14.82 13.14
N GLY A 278 -10.62 -14.71 12.44
CA GLY A 278 -11.47 -15.83 12.06
C GLY A 278 -12.47 -15.39 11.01
N ALA A 279 -13.27 -16.33 10.50
CA ALA A 279 -14.30 -16.03 9.50
C ALA A 279 -15.35 -15.05 10.05
N ARG A 280 -15.84 -15.27 11.28
CA ARG A 280 -16.83 -14.40 11.91
C ARG A 280 -16.30 -12.99 12.22
N PRO A 281 -15.09 -12.81 12.83
CA PRO A 281 -14.49 -11.49 12.95
C PRO A 281 -14.33 -10.75 11.62
N ILE A 282 -13.91 -11.43 10.56
CA ILE A 282 -13.78 -10.83 9.22
C ILE A 282 -15.13 -10.36 8.68
N GLU A 283 -16.19 -11.18 8.83
CA GLU A 283 -17.54 -10.84 8.40
C GLU A 283 -18.03 -9.56 9.10
N ILE A 284 -17.88 -9.48 10.42
CA ILE A 284 -18.24 -8.30 11.21
C ILE A 284 -17.37 -7.09 10.83
N ALA A 285 -16.07 -7.28 10.62
CA ALA A 285 -15.20 -6.19 10.17
C ALA A 285 -15.68 -5.56 8.84
N LYS A 286 -16.08 -6.39 7.88
CA LYS A 286 -16.68 -5.93 6.61
C LYS A 286 -17.95 -5.12 6.82
N GLU A 287 -18.82 -5.53 7.75
CA GLU A 287 -20.06 -4.80 8.09
C GLU A 287 -19.76 -3.39 8.60
N TYR A 288 -18.65 -3.17 9.30
CA TYR A 288 -18.25 -1.87 9.83
C TYR A 288 -17.27 -1.10 8.93
N GLY A 289 -17.11 -1.53 7.67
CA GLY A 289 -16.43 -0.76 6.64
C GLY A 289 -14.91 -0.99 6.53
N TYR A 290 -14.37 -1.94 7.27
CA TYR A 290 -13.00 -2.37 7.05
C TYR A 290 -12.85 -3.03 5.67
N LYS A 291 -11.70 -2.83 5.04
CA LYS A 291 -11.37 -3.32 3.70
C LYS A 291 -10.23 -4.32 3.68
N VAL A 292 -9.32 -4.18 4.63
CA VAL A 292 -8.14 -5.03 4.76
C VAL A 292 -7.86 -5.38 6.22
N GLY A 293 -7.22 -6.53 6.45
CA GLY A 293 -6.80 -6.97 7.78
C GLY A 293 -5.37 -7.48 7.76
N PHE A 294 -4.57 -7.07 8.74
CA PHE A 294 -3.14 -7.42 8.86
C PHE A 294 -2.92 -8.43 9.98
N THR A 295 -2.18 -9.50 9.67
CA THR A 295 -1.79 -10.56 10.63
C THR A 295 -0.33 -10.40 11.07
N THR A 296 0.16 -11.30 11.93
CA THR A 296 1.53 -11.24 12.48
C THR A 296 2.51 -12.21 11.80
N HIS A 297 2.04 -13.08 10.91
CA HIS A 297 2.89 -14.11 10.33
C HIS A 297 3.45 -13.69 8.98
N PRO A 298 4.79 -13.65 8.81
CA PRO A 298 5.41 -13.37 7.53
C PRO A 298 5.26 -14.58 6.61
N ARG A 299 4.53 -14.41 5.52
CA ARG A 299 4.35 -15.42 4.46
C ARG A 299 4.90 -14.97 3.11
N GLY A 300 5.22 -13.70 2.97
CA GLY A 300 5.72 -13.08 1.75
C GLY A 300 5.14 -11.68 1.55
N PRO A 301 5.55 -10.98 0.49
CA PRO A 301 4.90 -9.75 0.07
C PRO A 301 3.53 -10.07 -0.53
N VAL A 302 2.73 -9.04 -0.79
CA VAL A 302 1.50 -9.18 -1.58
C VAL A 302 1.60 -8.44 -2.90
N MET A 303 0.84 -8.88 -3.90
CA MET A 303 0.66 -8.22 -5.18
C MET A 303 -0.83 -8.15 -5.51
N TYR A 304 -1.21 -7.40 -6.50
CA TYR A 304 -2.58 -7.39 -6.97
C TYR A 304 -3.05 -8.81 -7.33
N ASN A 305 -4.19 -9.20 -6.77
CA ASN A 305 -4.79 -10.53 -6.88
C ASN A 305 -3.83 -11.69 -6.55
N TRP A 306 -2.92 -11.48 -5.59
CA TRP A 306 -1.92 -12.47 -5.20
C TRP A 306 -1.51 -12.28 -3.73
N VAL A 307 -2.03 -13.13 -2.85
CA VAL A 307 -1.75 -13.13 -1.40
C VAL A 307 -1.24 -14.50 -0.97
N PRO A 308 -0.05 -14.61 -0.37
CA PRO A 308 0.45 -15.89 0.11
C PRO A 308 -0.30 -16.35 1.36
N LEU A 309 -0.86 -17.56 1.34
CA LEU A 309 -1.54 -18.21 2.45
C LEU A 309 -0.87 -19.52 2.81
N CYS A 310 -0.99 -19.93 4.07
CA CYS A 310 -0.53 -21.22 4.58
C CYS A 310 -1.72 -22.18 4.70
N ASP A 311 -1.83 -23.15 3.81
CA ASP A 311 -2.96 -24.08 3.73
C ASP A 311 -2.80 -25.33 4.61
N VAL A 312 -1.67 -25.45 5.29
CA VAL A 312 -1.37 -26.58 6.18
C VAL A 312 -1.40 -26.16 7.64
N ASN A 313 -1.74 -27.10 8.51
CA ASN A 313 -1.79 -26.86 9.94
C ASN A 313 -0.36 -26.95 10.51
N ASP A 314 0.21 -25.80 10.83
CA ASP A 314 1.52 -25.67 11.47
C ASP A 314 1.35 -24.94 12.80
N ALA A 315 1.78 -25.56 13.90
CA ALA A 315 1.63 -24.97 15.24
C ALA A 315 2.38 -23.64 15.41
N ALA A 316 3.46 -23.42 14.65
CA ALA A 316 4.22 -22.17 14.65
C ALA A 316 3.62 -21.14 13.69
N ARG A 317 2.82 -21.57 12.73
CA ARG A 317 2.25 -20.73 11.66
C ARG A 317 0.80 -21.15 11.39
N PRO A 318 -0.19 -20.45 11.94
CA PRO A 318 -1.60 -20.80 11.72
C PRO A 318 -1.94 -20.94 10.24
N ALA A 319 -2.72 -21.97 9.92
CA ALA A 319 -3.23 -22.17 8.57
C ALA A 319 -4.31 -21.12 8.26
N TYR A 320 -4.21 -20.52 7.07
CA TYR A 320 -5.16 -19.55 6.55
C TYR A 320 -5.81 -20.15 5.30
N LYS A 321 -6.89 -20.91 5.50
CA LYS A 321 -7.56 -21.63 4.42
C LYS A 321 -8.63 -20.80 3.76
N MET A 322 -8.67 -20.86 2.44
CA MET A 322 -9.77 -20.37 1.63
C MET A 322 -10.92 -21.38 1.60
N ASP A 323 -11.56 -21.59 2.74
CA ASP A 323 -12.68 -22.54 2.88
C ASP A 323 -14.05 -21.91 2.61
N GLY A 324 -14.07 -20.80 1.87
CA GLY A 324 -15.27 -20.06 1.48
C GLY A 324 -15.69 -18.93 2.43
N ASN A 325 -15.08 -18.86 3.62
CA ASN A 325 -15.37 -17.82 4.61
C ASN A 325 -14.20 -16.89 4.90
N MET A 326 -12.98 -17.25 4.45
CA MET A 326 -11.77 -16.46 4.66
C MET A 326 -11.52 -15.59 3.44
N ASP A 327 -11.35 -14.28 3.67
CA ASP A 327 -10.99 -13.33 2.62
C ASP A 327 -9.49 -13.03 2.69
N PRO A 328 -8.71 -13.28 1.63
CA PRO A 328 -7.27 -13.01 1.62
C PRO A 328 -6.91 -11.56 1.95
N LEU A 329 -7.79 -10.60 1.65
CA LEU A 329 -7.60 -9.19 1.98
C LEU A 329 -7.63 -8.92 3.49
N PHE A 330 -8.21 -9.83 4.28
CA PHE A 330 -8.27 -9.71 5.74
C PHE A 330 -7.21 -10.51 6.49
N VAL A 331 -6.29 -11.13 5.75
CA VAL A 331 -5.19 -11.91 6.35
C VAL A 331 -3.83 -11.53 5.72
N ILE A 332 -3.63 -10.26 5.45
CA ILE A 332 -2.39 -9.73 4.86
C ILE A 332 -1.20 -10.04 5.78
N PRO A 333 -0.14 -10.67 5.25
CA PRO A 333 1.06 -10.98 6.02
C PRO A 333 1.89 -9.74 6.34
N ARG A 334 2.57 -9.74 7.49
CA ARG A 334 3.54 -8.72 7.86
C ARG A 334 4.88 -9.36 8.23
N TYR A 335 5.97 -8.68 7.90
CA TYR A 335 7.31 -8.99 8.38
C TYR A 335 7.56 -8.31 9.72
N TRP A 336 8.32 -8.95 10.59
CA TRP A 336 8.79 -8.32 11.82
C TRP A 336 9.90 -7.31 11.51
N ASP A 337 9.91 -6.17 12.16
CA ASP A 337 10.96 -5.16 12.04
C ASP A 337 12.36 -5.70 12.41
N THR A 338 12.39 -6.74 13.25
CA THR A 338 13.63 -7.40 13.72
C THR A 338 14.35 -8.16 12.62
N ASP A 339 13.65 -8.67 11.62
CA ASP A 339 14.20 -9.48 10.52
C ASP A 339 13.85 -8.97 9.11
N ALA A 340 12.98 -7.96 9.01
CA ALA A 340 12.52 -7.42 7.73
C ALA A 340 13.68 -7.06 6.77
N SER A 341 14.79 -6.56 7.30
CA SER A 341 15.97 -6.18 6.49
C SER A 341 16.57 -7.36 5.72
N GLU A 342 16.44 -8.59 6.24
CA GLU A 342 16.93 -9.82 5.60
C GLU A 342 16.07 -10.23 4.40
N HIS A 343 14.81 -9.77 4.36
CA HIS A 343 13.83 -10.13 3.36
C HIS A 343 13.68 -9.14 2.20
N VAL A 344 14.18 -7.91 2.34
CA VAL A 344 14.02 -6.84 1.34
C VAL A 344 14.47 -7.28 -0.07
N ASP A 345 15.64 -7.92 -0.18
CA ASP A 345 16.13 -8.39 -1.47
C ASP A 345 15.28 -9.53 -2.06
N THR A 346 14.82 -10.47 -1.23
CA THR A 346 13.93 -11.55 -1.66
C THR A 346 12.60 -11.00 -2.20
N VAL A 347 12.00 -10.03 -1.50
CA VAL A 347 10.77 -9.35 -1.93
C VAL A 347 10.97 -8.67 -3.29
N ARG A 348 12.07 -7.96 -3.47
CA ARG A 348 12.43 -7.32 -4.74
C ARG A 348 12.59 -8.35 -5.87
N GLN A 349 13.28 -9.46 -5.61
CA GLN A 349 13.49 -10.52 -6.60
C GLN A 349 12.17 -11.20 -6.98
N LEU A 350 11.28 -11.44 -6.00
CA LEU A 350 9.96 -12.02 -6.22
C LEU A 350 9.11 -11.11 -7.14
N GLY A 351 9.06 -9.81 -6.88
CA GLY A 351 8.35 -8.87 -7.75
C GLY A 351 8.90 -8.87 -9.17
N LYS A 352 10.23 -8.89 -9.33
CA LYS A 352 10.84 -9.00 -10.65
C LYS A 352 10.45 -10.28 -11.38
N ALA A 353 10.50 -11.42 -10.71
CA ALA A 353 10.15 -12.70 -11.33
C ALA A 353 8.66 -12.79 -11.70
N ALA A 354 7.78 -12.24 -10.86
CA ALA A 354 6.36 -12.12 -11.17
C ALA A 354 6.12 -11.21 -12.38
N LYS A 355 6.84 -10.06 -12.47
CA LYS A 355 6.81 -9.17 -13.63
C LYS A 355 7.17 -9.93 -14.91
N ASP A 356 8.32 -10.62 -14.89
CA ASP A 356 8.80 -11.38 -16.05
C ASP A 356 7.76 -12.46 -16.48
N TYR A 357 7.14 -13.14 -15.51
CA TYR A 357 6.09 -14.12 -15.76
C TYR A 357 4.87 -13.48 -16.43
N TYR A 358 4.27 -12.45 -15.85
CA TYR A 358 3.06 -11.84 -16.41
C TYR A 358 3.31 -11.22 -17.78
N TYR A 359 4.47 -10.61 -18.02
CA TYR A 359 4.81 -10.13 -19.37
C TYR A 359 4.97 -11.27 -20.38
N SER A 360 5.38 -12.47 -19.97
CA SER A 360 5.47 -13.63 -20.85
C SER A 360 4.11 -14.17 -21.32
N ILE A 361 3.06 -13.94 -20.53
CA ILE A 361 1.69 -14.40 -20.84
C ILE A 361 0.78 -13.26 -21.34
N ARG A 362 1.31 -12.05 -21.44
CA ARG A 362 0.52 -10.83 -21.77
C ARG A 362 -0.31 -10.98 -23.03
N GLU A 363 0.27 -11.48 -24.10
CA GLU A 363 -0.41 -11.62 -25.41
C GLU A 363 -1.60 -12.57 -25.31
N THR A 364 -1.46 -13.67 -24.56
CA THR A 364 -2.55 -14.63 -24.32
C THR A 364 -3.68 -13.98 -23.53
N GLU A 365 -3.37 -13.22 -22.47
CA GLU A 365 -4.39 -12.52 -21.68
C GLU A 365 -5.10 -11.43 -22.49
N LEU A 366 -4.37 -10.66 -23.28
CA LEU A 366 -4.96 -9.62 -24.14
C LEU A 366 -5.85 -10.22 -25.23
N GLU A 367 -5.45 -11.35 -25.83
CA GLU A 367 -6.29 -12.05 -26.81
C GLU A 367 -7.57 -12.59 -26.15
N TYR A 368 -7.45 -13.20 -24.96
CA TYR A 368 -8.62 -13.65 -24.21
C TYR A 368 -9.56 -12.48 -23.90
N TYR A 369 -9.01 -11.37 -23.39
CA TYR A 369 -9.79 -10.18 -23.05
C TYR A 369 -10.52 -9.62 -24.27
N ASP A 370 -9.87 -9.52 -25.41
CA ASP A 370 -10.46 -9.03 -26.64
C ASP A 370 -11.66 -9.87 -27.09
N ILE A 371 -11.58 -11.20 -26.93
CA ILE A 371 -12.64 -12.13 -27.39
C ILE A 371 -13.78 -12.23 -26.38
N VAL A 372 -13.47 -12.29 -25.07
CA VAL A 372 -14.45 -12.65 -24.03
C VAL A 372 -14.97 -11.43 -23.30
N CYS A 373 -14.09 -10.46 -23.00
CA CYS A 373 -14.37 -9.43 -22.01
C CYS A 373 -14.70 -8.05 -22.63
N SER A 374 -14.13 -7.73 -23.78
CA SER A 374 -14.19 -6.38 -24.35
C SER A 374 -15.60 -5.85 -24.61
N ALA A 375 -16.56 -6.75 -24.89
CA ALA A 375 -17.96 -6.38 -25.13
C ALA A 375 -18.67 -5.83 -23.87
N GLU A 376 -18.30 -6.32 -22.69
CA GLU A 376 -18.90 -5.93 -21.41
C GLU A 376 -18.04 -4.90 -20.66
N TYR A 377 -16.72 -5.08 -20.66
CA TYR A 377 -15.78 -4.27 -19.87
C TYR A 377 -15.14 -3.11 -20.65
N GLY A 378 -15.38 -3.01 -21.97
CA GLY A 378 -14.75 -2.04 -22.85
C GLY A 378 -13.36 -2.49 -23.34
N GLU A 379 -12.74 -1.70 -24.21
CA GLU A 379 -11.37 -1.97 -24.69
C GLU A 379 -10.32 -1.64 -23.60
N LEU A 380 -9.13 -2.30 -23.69
CA LEU A 380 -7.96 -2.04 -22.83
C LEU A 380 -7.11 -0.90 -23.40
#